data_7a8a85cc01cde10340805dc1a0c01f0f
#
_entry.id   7a8a85cc01cde10340805dc1a0c01f0f
#
_cell.length_a   1.000
_cell.length_b   1.000
_cell.length_c   1.000
_cell.angle_alpha   90.00
_cell.angle_beta   90.00
_cell.angle_gamma   90.00
#
_symmetry.space_group_name_H-M   'P 1'
#
loop_
_entity.id
_entity.type
_entity.pdbx_description
1 polymer ?
#
loop_
_entity_poly.entity_id
_entity_poly.type
_entity_poly.pdbx_seq_one_letter_code
_entity_poly.pdbx_strand_id
1 'polypeptide(L)'
;MKINIKQAVKLFFANPSLEMVYFEAIANSIDADATDIQIQISIKGFNKPDTLVVKIMDNGVGFTDERFDKFSKLLEVDEDSHKGVGRLVFLSYFKNIDILSCYGKQCRSFTFSNDFDEKSIVKNIECDKHETVLTLKN
;
A
#
# COMPACT_ATOMS: atom_id res chain seq x y z
N MET A 1 16.68 1.44 -14.52
CA MET A 1 16.06 0.30 -15.20
C MET A 1 14.78 -0.09 -14.49
N LYS A 2 13.66 -0.04 -15.18
CA LYS A 2 12.38 -0.45 -14.59
C LYS A 2 12.25 -1.96 -14.68
N ILE A 3 12.03 -2.60 -13.53
CA ILE A 3 11.72 -4.02 -13.45
C ILE A 3 10.20 -4.15 -13.53
N ASN A 4 9.70 -5.15 -14.26
CA ASN A 4 8.27 -5.46 -14.29
C ASN A 4 7.80 -5.83 -12.87
N ILE A 5 6.72 -5.20 -12.40
CA ILE A 5 6.19 -5.39 -11.03
C ILE A 5 5.92 -6.88 -10.76
N LYS A 6 5.23 -7.54 -11.69
CA LYS A 6 4.88 -8.96 -11.54
C LYS A 6 6.11 -9.85 -11.40
N GLN A 7 7.16 -9.58 -12.18
CA GLN A 7 8.43 -10.33 -12.10
C GLN A 7 9.15 -10.05 -10.79
N ALA A 8 9.18 -8.78 -10.35
CA ALA A 8 9.79 -8.40 -9.09
C ALA A 8 9.11 -9.07 -7.90
N VAL A 9 7.77 -9.12 -7.88
CA VAL A 9 7.01 -9.84 -6.85
C VAL A 9 7.41 -11.31 -6.79
N LYS A 10 7.51 -11.98 -7.92
CA LYS A 10 7.92 -13.39 -7.97
C LYS A 10 9.35 -13.60 -7.48
N LEU A 11 10.24 -12.66 -7.81
CA LEU A 11 11.66 -12.76 -7.44
C LEU A 11 11.87 -12.54 -5.94
N PHE A 12 11.26 -11.51 -5.37
CA PHE A 12 11.50 -11.13 -3.99
C PHE A 12 10.56 -11.82 -2.99
N PHE A 13 9.38 -12.25 -3.42
CA PHE A 13 8.37 -12.85 -2.55
C PHE A 13 7.85 -14.17 -3.13
N ALA A 14 8.75 -15.13 -3.33
CA ALA A 14 8.41 -16.45 -3.88
C ALA A 14 7.46 -17.24 -2.96
N ASN A 15 7.57 -17.02 -1.64
CA ASN A 15 6.74 -17.69 -0.63
C ASN A 15 5.98 -16.63 0.17
N PRO A 16 4.87 -16.08 -0.37
CA PRO A 16 4.13 -15.02 0.30
C PRO A 16 3.45 -15.54 1.56
N SER A 17 3.37 -14.68 2.59
CA SER A 17 2.59 -14.94 3.78
C SER A 17 1.78 -13.71 4.16
N LEU A 18 0.61 -13.95 4.75
CA LEU A 18 -0.25 -12.86 5.22
C LEU A 18 0.41 -12.09 6.37
N GLU A 19 1.22 -12.74 7.18
CA GLU A 19 1.99 -12.09 8.24
C GLU A 19 2.93 -11.02 7.68
N MET A 20 3.62 -11.32 6.60
CA MET A 20 4.51 -10.35 5.94
C MET A 20 3.75 -9.13 5.45
N VAL A 21 2.52 -9.32 4.96
CA VAL A 21 1.64 -8.22 4.54
C VAL A 21 1.33 -7.30 5.73
N TYR A 22 0.96 -7.88 6.87
CA TYR A 22 0.66 -7.10 8.07
C TYR A 22 1.89 -6.36 8.59
N PHE A 23 3.06 -7.00 8.64
CA PHE A 23 4.28 -6.35 9.10
C PHE A 23 4.66 -5.17 8.22
N GLU A 24 4.58 -5.32 6.91
CA GLU A 24 4.86 -4.22 5.98
C GLU A 24 3.88 -3.06 6.16
N ALA A 25 2.60 -3.36 6.29
CA ALA A 25 1.57 -2.34 6.48
C ALA A 25 1.78 -1.56 7.79
N ILE A 26 2.06 -2.26 8.87
CA ILE A 26 2.29 -1.64 10.19
C ILE A 26 3.57 -0.80 10.14
N ALA A 27 4.64 -1.32 9.55
CA ALA A 27 5.91 -0.59 9.42
C ALA A 27 5.71 0.71 8.62
N ASN A 28 4.96 0.66 7.53
CA ASN A 28 4.66 1.84 6.72
C ASN A 28 3.84 2.88 7.49
N SER A 29 2.89 2.44 8.30
CA SER A 29 2.09 3.34 9.14
C SER A 29 2.95 4.00 10.21
N ILE A 30 3.87 3.27 10.83
CA ILE A 30 4.81 3.81 11.81
C ILE A 30 5.75 4.82 11.15
N ASP A 31 6.27 4.52 9.97
CA ASP A 31 7.13 5.44 9.21
C ASP A 31 6.38 6.73 8.81
N ALA A 32 5.08 6.67 8.71
CA ALA A 32 4.22 7.83 8.44
C ALA A 32 3.80 8.57 9.71
N ASP A 33 4.41 8.27 10.86
CA ASP A 33 4.13 8.89 12.16
C ASP A 33 2.69 8.63 12.65
N ALA A 34 2.09 7.52 12.26
CA ALA A 34 0.77 7.15 12.74
C ALA A 34 0.81 6.82 14.23
N THR A 35 -0.21 7.27 14.94
CA THR A 35 -0.41 6.97 16.37
C THR A 35 -1.58 6.02 16.58
N ASP A 36 -2.38 5.80 15.56
CA ASP A 36 -3.52 4.88 15.58
C ASP A 36 -3.51 4.07 14.29
N ILE A 37 -3.49 2.75 14.43
CA ILE A 37 -3.49 1.82 13.30
C ILE A 37 -4.59 0.79 13.56
N GLN A 38 -5.51 0.66 12.60
CA GLN A 38 -6.60 -0.29 12.67
C GLN A 38 -6.51 -1.26 11.50
N ILE A 39 -6.69 -2.54 11.77
CA ILE A 39 -6.72 -3.58 10.75
C ILE A 39 -8.08 -4.26 10.81
N GLN A 40 -8.78 -4.27 9.69
CA GLN A 40 -10.10 -4.86 9.54
C GLN A 40 -10.04 -5.98 8.53
N ILE A 41 -10.43 -7.18 8.92
CA ILE A 41 -10.37 -8.37 8.08
C ILE A 41 -11.78 -8.85 7.82
N SER A 42 -12.10 -9.11 6.54
CA SER A 42 -13.40 -9.59 6.11
C SER A 42 -13.23 -10.74 5.13
N ILE A 43 -14.01 -11.80 5.33
CA ILE A 43 -14.04 -12.96 4.43
C ILE A 43 -15.46 -13.53 4.39
N LYS A 44 -15.92 -13.96 3.22
CA LYS A 44 -17.27 -14.50 3.05
C LYS A 44 -17.43 -15.94 3.51
N GLY A 45 -16.33 -16.66 3.72
CA GLY A 45 -16.34 -18.04 4.19
C GLY A 45 -14.98 -18.67 4.12
N PHE A 46 -14.72 -19.70 4.96
CA PHE A 46 -13.42 -20.38 4.99
C PHE A 46 -13.07 -21.07 3.67
N ASN A 47 -14.08 -21.46 2.90
CA ASN A 47 -13.90 -22.08 1.60
C ASN A 47 -13.87 -21.08 0.44
N LYS A 48 -13.81 -19.78 0.74
CA LYS A 48 -13.77 -18.70 -0.26
C LYS A 48 -12.61 -17.74 0.04
N PRO A 49 -11.34 -18.21 -0.03
CA PRO A 49 -10.18 -17.41 0.35
C PRO A 49 -9.98 -16.18 -0.55
N ASP A 50 -10.42 -16.22 -1.79
CA ASP A 50 -10.37 -15.09 -2.72
C ASP A 50 -11.35 -13.96 -2.38
N THR A 51 -12.24 -14.17 -1.40
CA THR A 51 -13.13 -13.11 -0.89
C THR A 51 -12.51 -12.35 0.28
N LEU A 52 -11.29 -12.70 0.68
CA LEU A 52 -10.59 -12.00 1.74
C LEU A 52 -10.32 -10.55 1.36
N VAL A 53 -10.73 -9.64 2.23
CA VAL A 53 -10.45 -8.21 2.11
C VAL A 53 -9.82 -7.76 3.42
N VAL A 54 -8.66 -7.09 3.33
CA VAL A 54 -7.99 -6.51 4.48
C VAL A 54 -7.93 -5.01 4.31
N LYS A 55 -8.49 -4.28 5.27
CA LYS A 55 -8.40 -2.82 5.32
C LYS A 55 -7.42 -2.43 6.42
N ILE A 56 -6.49 -1.56 6.08
CA ILE A 56 -5.51 -1.01 7.02
C ILE A 56 -5.72 0.49 7.05
N MET A 57 -6.07 1.01 8.21
CA MET A 57 -6.40 2.42 8.40
C MET A 57 -5.43 3.02 9.40
N ASP A 58 -4.85 4.16 9.07
CA ASP A 58 -3.99 4.88 9.99
C ASP A 58 -4.22 6.39 9.90
N ASN A 59 -3.71 7.11 10.88
CA ASN A 59 -3.81 8.57 10.98
C ASN A 59 -2.47 9.27 10.72
N GLY A 60 -1.55 8.62 10.03
CA GLY A 60 -0.26 9.20 9.67
C GLY A 60 -0.34 10.22 8.55
N VAL A 61 0.82 10.68 8.08
CA VAL A 61 0.89 11.69 7.02
C VAL A 61 0.46 11.16 5.65
N GLY A 62 0.40 9.85 5.48
CA GLY A 62 -0.08 9.21 4.27
C GLY A 62 0.78 9.48 3.04
N PHE A 63 0.13 9.54 1.90
CA PHE A 63 0.78 9.73 0.60
C PHE A 63 0.74 11.19 0.17
N THR A 64 1.60 12.01 0.80
CA THR A 64 1.88 13.37 0.33
C THR A 64 2.52 13.31 -1.05
N ASP A 65 2.68 14.45 -1.72
CA ASP A 65 3.33 14.49 -3.04
C ASP A 65 4.72 13.84 -3.01
N GLU A 66 5.51 14.15 -1.98
CA GLU A 66 6.85 13.58 -1.81
C GLU A 66 6.81 12.07 -1.57
N ARG A 67 5.93 11.61 -0.67
CA ARG A 67 5.83 10.19 -0.34
C ARG A 67 5.25 9.37 -1.50
N PHE A 68 4.31 9.95 -2.24
CA PHE A 68 3.79 9.29 -3.44
C PHE A 68 4.86 9.18 -4.53
N ASP A 69 5.66 10.21 -4.71
CA ASP A 69 6.77 10.18 -5.67
C ASP A 69 7.78 9.09 -5.33
N LYS A 70 8.16 8.97 -4.07
CA LYS A 70 9.04 7.88 -3.59
C LYS A 70 8.41 6.51 -3.80
N PHE A 71 7.12 6.40 -3.53
CA PHE A 71 6.38 5.15 -3.75
C PHE A 71 6.38 4.78 -5.24
N SER A 72 6.16 5.74 -6.12
CA SER A 72 6.10 5.52 -7.57
C SER A 72 7.44 5.09 -8.15
N LYS A 73 8.54 5.50 -7.53
CA LYS A 73 9.90 5.15 -7.95
C LYS A 73 10.39 3.84 -7.34
N LEU A 74 9.51 2.99 -6.88
CA LEU A 74 9.86 1.77 -6.15
C LEU A 74 10.70 0.78 -6.97
N LEU A 75 10.67 0.86 -8.29
CA LEU A 75 11.45 -0.02 -9.16
C LEU A 75 12.81 0.58 -9.55
N GLU A 76 13.09 1.81 -9.12
CA GLU A 76 14.42 2.39 -9.18
C GLU A 76 15.13 2.01 -7.89
N VAL A 77 15.63 0.77 -7.83
CA VAL A 77 16.30 0.25 -6.64
C VAL A 77 17.62 0.98 -6.44
N ASP A 78 17.72 1.72 -5.35
CA ASP A 78 19.00 2.15 -4.82
C ASP A 78 19.63 0.91 -4.17
N GLU A 79 20.76 0.46 -4.70
CA GLU A 79 21.43 -0.77 -4.27
C GLU A 79 21.75 -0.79 -2.77
N ASP A 80 21.87 0.39 -2.14
CA ASP A 80 22.30 0.51 -0.76
C ASP A 80 21.18 0.36 0.26
N SER A 81 19.89 0.40 -0.10
CA SER A 81 18.86 0.49 0.91
C SER A 81 17.83 -0.62 0.92
N HIS A 82 17.62 -1.37 -0.13
CA HIS A 82 16.51 -2.34 -0.27
C HIS A 82 15.13 -1.78 0.16
N LYS A 83 15.09 -0.49 0.47
CA LYS A 83 13.85 0.22 0.83
C LYS A 83 13.05 0.44 -0.43
N GLY A 84 11.83 0.05 -0.45
CA GLY A 84 10.95 0.18 -1.60
C GLY A 84 10.53 -1.17 -2.18
N VAL A 85 11.23 -2.24 -1.82
CA VAL A 85 10.86 -3.59 -2.23
C VAL A 85 9.74 -4.13 -1.33
N GLY A 86 9.71 -3.71 -0.05
CA GLY A 86 8.75 -4.21 0.94
C GLY A 86 7.30 -4.08 0.50
N ARG A 87 6.92 -2.97 -0.14
CA ARG A 87 5.54 -2.74 -0.61
C ARG A 87 5.07 -3.75 -1.65
N LEU A 88 5.99 -4.40 -2.34
CA LEU A 88 5.67 -5.45 -3.30
C LEU A 88 5.06 -6.67 -2.62
N VAL A 89 5.26 -6.84 -1.31
CA VAL A 89 4.66 -7.93 -0.56
C VAL A 89 3.13 -7.91 -0.64
N PHE A 90 2.53 -6.72 -0.74
CA PHE A 90 1.08 -6.61 -0.89
C PHE A 90 0.59 -7.35 -2.15
N LEU A 91 1.33 -7.21 -3.25
CA LEU A 91 1.00 -7.84 -4.52
C LEU A 91 1.41 -9.32 -4.59
N SER A 92 2.16 -9.80 -3.61
CA SER A 92 2.46 -11.23 -3.50
C SER A 92 1.25 -12.02 -3.02
N TYR A 93 0.30 -11.35 -2.34
CA TYR A 93 -0.86 -11.98 -1.73
C TYR A 93 -2.20 -11.49 -2.27
N PHE A 94 -2.29 -10.22 -2.67
CA PHE A 94 -3.49 -9.58 -3.19
C PHE A 94 -3.24 -9.05 -4.61
N LYS A 95 -4.30 -8.95 -5.41
CA LYS A 95 -4.21 -8.43 -6.78
C LYS A 95 -4.29 -6.92 -6.85
N ASN A 96 -5.07 -6.32 -5.98
CA ASN A 96 -5.35 -4.89 -5.99
C ASN A 96 -5.26 -4.32 -4.58
N ILE A 97 -4.58 -3.21 -4.46
CA ILE A 97 -4.58 -2.41 -3.23
C ILE A 97 -5.14 -1.04 -3.61
N ASP A 98 -6.36 -0.75 -3.18
CA ASP A 98 -6.96 0.57 -3.35
C ASP A 98 -6.51 1.45 -2.20
N ILE A 99 -6.00 2.62 -2.49
CA ILE A 99 -5.43 3.53 -1.51
C ILE A 99 -6.18 4.85 -1.56
N LEU A 100 -6.67 5.28 -0.40
CA LEU A 100 -7.20 6.62 -0.19
C LEU A 100 -6.43 7.23 0.96
N SER A 101 -5.74 8.33 0.72
CA SER A 101 -4.89 8.98 1.70
C SER A 101 -5.23 10.45 1.80
N CYS A 102 -5.68 10.87 2.98
CA CYS A 102 -5.98 12.26 3.28
C CYS A 102 -5.03 12.78 4.34
N TYR A 103 -4.43 13.93 4.08
CA TYR A 103 -3.59 14.64 5.04
C TYR A 103 -3.80 16.14 4.89
N GLY A 104 -4.14 16.79 6.00
CA GLY A 104 -4.54 18.18 5.96
C GLY A 104 -5.83 18.34 5.15
N LYS A 105 -5.81 19.20 4.15
CA LYS A 105 -6.98 19.48 3.29
C LYS A 105 -6.86 18.86 1.90
N GLN A 106 -6.07 17.83 1.75
CA GLN A 106 -5.86 17.19 0.46
C GLN A 106 -6.00 15.67 0.59
N CYS A 107 -6.70 15.06 -0.34
CA CYS A 107 -6.82 13.60 -0.43
C CYS A 107 -6.27 13.11 -1.77
N ARG A 108 -5.56 12.00 -1.72
CA ARG A 108 -5.01 11.33 -2.90
C ARG A 108 -5.55 9.91 -2.96
N SER A 109 -5.95 9.49 -4.16
CA SER A 109 -6.41 8.12 -4.40
C SER A 109 -5.70 7.51 -5.60
N PHE A 110 -5.36 6.22 -5.47
CA PHE A 110 -4.78 5.45 -6.56
C PHE A 110 -4.94 3.96 -6.25
N THR A 111 -4.70 3.13 -7.25
CA THR A 111 -4.70 1.68 -7.10
C THR A 111 -3.31 1.14 -7.39
N PHE A 112 -2.78 0.35 -6.46
CA PHE A 112 -1.53 -0.35 -6.64
C PHE A 112 -1.82 -1.78 -7.08
N SER A 113 -1.34 -2.16 -8.26
CA SER A 113 -1.53 -3.46 -8.89
C SER A 113 -0.33 -3.73 -9.80
N ASN A 114 -0.35 -4.89 -10.47
CA ASN A 114 0.68 -5.19 -11.48
C ASN A 114 0.68 -4.17 -12.64
N ASP A 115 -0.44 -3.48 -12.85
CA ASP A 115 -0.60 -2.47 -13.90
C ASP A 115 -0.46 -1.03 -13.39
N PHE A 116 0.17 -0.85 -12.24
CA PHE A 116 0.36 0.48 -11.65
C PHE A 116 1.10 1.41 -12.61
N ASP A 117 0.47 2.55 -12.95
CA ASP A 117 0.96 3.51 -13.95
C ASP A 117 1.58 4.78 -13.34
N GLU A 118 1.85 4.77 -12.04
CA GLU A 118 2.47 5.90 -11.31
C GLU A 118 1.59 7.16 -11.29
N LYS A 119 0.26 7.00 -11.43
CA LYS A 119 -0.70 8.10 -11.42
C LYS A 119 -1.62 8.03 -10.21
N SER A 120 -2.07 9.20 -9.77
CA SER A 120 -3.04 9.33 -8.69
C SER A 120 -4.00 10.48 -8.97
N ILE A 121 -5.14 10.46 -8.28
CA ILE A 121 -6.12 11.54 -8.31
C ILE A 121 -6.00 12.31 -6.99
N VAL A 122 -5.81 13.62 -7.09
CA VAL A 122 -5.69 14.50 -5.93
C VAL A 122 -6.90 15.44 -5.89
N LYS A 123 -7.53 15.52 -4.72
CA LYS A 123 -8.69 16.40 -4.47
C LYS A 123 -8.45 17.21 -3.21
N ASN A 124 -8.90 18.46 -3.24
CA ASN A 124 -8.93 19.31 -2.06
C ASN A 124 -10.24 19.08 -1.30
N ILE A 125 -10.16 19.12 0.02
CA ILE A 125 -11.31 18.99 0.91
C ILE A 125 -11.37 20.21 1.84
N GLU A 126 -12.56 20.47 2.40
CA GLU A 126 -12.77 21.66 3.24
C GLU A 126 -12.24 21.50 4.67
N CYS A 127 -12.30 20.29 5.21
CA CYS A 127 -11.89 19.99 6.59
C CYS A 127 -10.53 19.29 6.61
N ASP A 128 -9.75 19.54 7.66
CA ASP A 128 -8.54 18.76 7.91
C ASP A 128 -8.91 17.30 8.18
N LYS A 129 -8.21 16.40 7.50
CA LYS A 129 -8.39 14.98 7.68
C LYS A 129 -7.04 14.28 7.63
N HIS A 130 -6.81 13.38 8.59
CA HIS A 130 -5.59 12.58 8.67
C HIS A 130 -6.01 11.12 8.71
N GLU A 131 -6.14 10.54 7.53
CA GLU A 131 -6.55 9.14 7.40
C GLU A 131 -6.00 8.55 6.11
N THR A 132 -5.33 7.42 6.25
CA THR A 132 -4.90 6.61 5.11
C THR A 132 -5.57 5.26 5.21
N VAL A 133 -6.23 4.85 4.13
CA VAL A 133 -6.92 3.56 4.05
C VAL A 133 -6.36 2.76 2.88
N LEU A 134 -5.80 1.61 3.18
CA LEU A 134 -5.41 0.61 2.20
C LEU A 134 -6.45 -0.51 2.21
N THR A 135 -7.05 -0.78 1.06
CA THR A 135 -7.98 -1.90 0.90
C THR A 135 -7.32 -2.95 0.01
N LEU A 136 -6.89 -4.05 0.61
CA LEU A 136 -6.21 -5.14 -0.05
C LEU A 136 -7.24 -6.20 -0.43
N LYS A 137 -7.31 -6.53 -1.71
CA LYS A 137 -8.36 -7.44 -2.24
C LYS A 137 -7.91 -8.17 -3.50
N ASN A 138 -8.61 -9.24 -3.80
CA ASN A 138 -8.46 -9.99 -5.06
C ASN A 138 -9.55 -9.67 -6.05
#